data_0f287002654a5fa81edf93127d1ef61d
#
_entry.id   0f287002654a5fa81edf93127d1ef61d
#
_cell.length_a   1.000
_cell.length_b   1.000
_cell.length_c   1.000
_cell.angle_alpha   90.00
_cell.angle_beta   90.00
_cell.angle_gamma   90.00
#
_symmetry.space_group_name_H-M   'P 1'
#
loop_
_entity.id
_entity.type
_entity.pdbx_description
1 polymer ?
#
loop_
_entity_poly.entity_id
_entity_poly.type
_entity_poly.pdbx_seq_one_letter_code
_entity_poly.pdbx_strand_id
1 'polypeptide(L)'
;VIVSTDDPELADIARAHGAEVPFLRPTTLAGDQVGTRPVLHHALRHFLLAGETIDYALFIYATAPFVTGRRLAASLDEWLAAAGRPQRAMAVTSFAYPPQRGFVLDQSGHIVPPSPEMIASRSQDLPAMYHDAGQFYFIRPDQDGIIQDLPFIHPQTWPVILPHYLVQDIDDEDDWIRAEAMFQYLRQREE
;
A
#
# COMPACT_ATOMS: atom_id res chain seq x y z
N VAL A 1 -17.50 0.52 -0.26
CA VAL A 1 -16.23 1.25 -0.11
C VAL A 1 -16.49 2.49 0.72
N ILE A 2 -15.67 2.71 1.75
CA ILE A 2 -15.74 3.93 2.56
C ILE A 2 -14.51 4.81 2.32
N VAL A 3 -14.68 6.12 2.45
CA VAL A 3 -13.60 7.10 2.44
C VAL A 3 -13.54 7.78 3.81
N SER A 4 -12.36 7.79 4.41
CA SER A 4 -12.06 8.52 5.64
C SER A 4 -11.32 9.80 5.29
N THR A 5 -11.97 10.92 5.43
CA THR A 5 -11.40 12.25 5.23
C THR A 5 -11.90 13.22 6.29
N ASP A 6 -11.13 14.25 6.60
CA ASP A 6 -11.50 15.39 7.44
C ASP A 6 -12.02 16.57 6.62
N ASP A 7 -11.81 16.53 5.30
CA ASP A 7 -12.23 17.57 4.37
C ASP A 7 -13.65 17.30 3.83
N PRO A 8 -14.62 18.21 4.09
CA PRO A 8 -15.98 18.07 3.58
C PRO A 8 -16.08 18.08 2.05
N GLU A 9 -15.21 18.81 1.33
CA GLU A 9 -15.21 18.86 -0.13
C GLU A 9 -14.77 17.51 -0.71
N LEU A 10 -13.70 16.92 -0.17
CA LEU A 10 -13.28 15.57 -0.54
C LEU A 10 -14.34 14.52 -0.18
N ALA A 11 -15.06 14.69 0.93
CA ALA A 11 -16.17 13.83 1.29
C ALA A 11 -17.29 13.86 0.23
N ASP A 12 -17.63 15.05 -0.27
CA ASP A 12 -18.67 15.21 -1.29
C ASP A 12 -18.22 14.63 -2.65
N ILE A 13 -16.96 14.82 -3.02
CA ILE A 13 -16.37 14.18 -4.21
C ILE A 13 -16.45 12.65 -4.09
N ALA A 14 -16.06 12.10 -2.94
CA ALA A 14 -16.12 10.66 -2.71
C ALA A 14 -17.55 10.11 -2.85
N ARG A 15 -18.55 10.80 -2.27
CA ARG A 15 -19.96 10.42 -2.39
C ARG A 15 -20.44 10.50 -3.85
N ALA A 16 -20.04 11.53 -4.60
CA ALA A 16 -20.39 11.66 -6.01
C ALA A 16 -19.84 10.51 -6.87
N HIS A 17 -18.75 9.86 -6.43
CA HIS A 17 -18.18 8.68 -7.06
C HIS A 17 -18.66 7.35 -6.44
N GLY A 18 -19.69 7.37 -5.61
CA GLY A 18 -20.34 6.17 -5.07
C GLY A 18 -19.67 5.56 -3.84
N ALA A 19 -18.76 6.27 -3.19
CA ALA A 19 -18.22 5.86 -1.90
C ALA A 19 -19.13 6.34 -0.75
N GLU A 20 -19.08 5.62 0.35
CA GLU A 20 -19.70 6.05 1.60
C GLU A 20 -18.70 6.89 2.41
N VAL A 21 -19.22 7.91 3.07
CA VAL A 21 -18.45 8.73 4.03
C VAL A 21 -19.28 8.78 5.32
N PRO A 22 -19.21 7.72 6.16
CA PRO A 22 -20.06 7.56 7.33
C PRO A 22 -19.69 8.50 8.47
N PHE A 23 -18.52 9.11 8.41
CA PHE A 23 -18.01 10.08 9.38
C PHE A 23 -17.01 11.03 8.70
N LEU A 24 -16.81 12.22 9.29
CA LEU A 24 -15.61 12.99 9.01
C LEU A 24 -14.51 12.58 10.00
N ARG A 25 -13.31 12.41 9.49
CA ARG A 25 -12.16 12.03 10.31
C ARG A 25 -11.84 13.14 11.31
N PRO A 26 -11.63 12.83 12.59
CA PRO A 26 -11.24 13.84 13.58
C PRO A 26 -9.93 14.54 13.20
N THR A 27 -9.84 15.84 13.44
CA THR A 27 -8.63 16.64 13.15
C THR A 27 -7.38 16.11 13.84
N THR A 28 -7.52 15.43 14.99
CA THR A 28 -6.42 14.77 15.70
C THR A 28 -5.83 13.57 14.91
N LEU A 29 -6.54 13.08 13.91
CA LEU A 29 -6.13 11.98 13.01
C LEU A 29 -5.86 12.45 11.57
N ALA A 30 -5.82 13.76 11.33
CA ALA A 30 -5.70 14.35 10.00
C ALA A 30 -4.35 15.06 9.74
N GLY A 31 -3.49 15.14 10.74
CA GLY A 31 -2.17 15.79 10.58
C GLY A 31 -1.17 14.91 9.82
N ASP A 32 -0.22 15.55 9.15
CA ASP A 32 0.81 14.90 8.29
C ASP A 32 1.67 13.86 9.02
N GLN A 33 1.75 13.94 10.36
CA GLN A 33 2.50 13.01 11.18
C GLN A 33 1.67 11.80 11.64
N VAL A 34 0.39 11.75 11.28
CA VAL A 34 -0.50 10.66 11.65
C VAL A 34 -0.33 9.50 10.66
N GLY A 35 0.22 8.41 11.15
CA GLY A 35 0.36 7.20 10.33
C GLY A 35 -0.99 6.56 9.98
N THR A 36 -0.97 5.65 9.03
CA THR A 36 -2.13 4.94 8.49
C THR A 36 -2.92 4.16 9.54
N ARG A 37 -2.25 3.53 10.52
CA ARG A 37 -2.89 2.65 11.51
C ARG A 37 -3.93 3.34 12.40
N PRO A 38 -3.68 4.50 13.01
CA PRO A 38 -4.70 5.22 13.77
C PRO A 38 -5.96 5.54 12.95
N VAL A 39 -5.79 5.89 11.68
CA VAL A 39 -6.90 6.16 10.76
C VAL A 39 -7.73 4.89 10.51
N LEU A 40 -7.07 3.77 10.26
CA LEU A 40 -7.73 2.48 10.06
C LEU A 40 -8.46 2.01 11.33
N HIS A 41 -7.83 2.12 12.50
CA HIS A 41 -8.48 1.82 13.78
C HIS A 41 -9.72 2.67 14.03
N HIS A 42 -9.67 3.96 13.69
CA HIS A 42 -10.82 4.84 13.80
C HIS A 42 -11.98 4.35 12.94
N ALA A 43 -11.71 4.01 11.68
CA ALA A 43 -12.73 3.51 10.75
C ALA A 43 -13.33 2.18 11.23
N LEU A 44 -12.51 1.20 11.62
CA LEU A 44 -12.98 -0.08 12.12
C LEU A 44 -13.82 0.08 13.39
N ARG A 45 -13.35 0.91 14.33
CA ARG A 45 -14.09 1.17 15.57
C ARG A 45 -15.47 1.77 15.32
N HIS A 46 -15.64 2.61 14.30
CA HIS A 46 -16.93 3.16 13.93
C HIS A 46 -17.95 2.04 13.65
N PHE A 47 -17.58 1.06 12.82
CA PHE A 47 -18.46 -0.06 12.45
C PHE A 47 -18.68 -1.03 13.61
N LEU A 48 -17.64 -1.34 14.37
CA LEU A 48 -17.76 -2.21 15.55
C LEU A 48 -18.73 -1.63 16.60
N LEU A 49 -18.67 -0.31 16.85
CA LEU A 49 -19.58 0.37 17.76
C LEU A 49 -21.04 0.41 17.22
N ALA A 50 -21.21 0.32 15.91
CA ALA A 50 -22.52 0.15 15.28
C ALA A 50 -23.05 -1.30 15.36
N GLY A 51 -22.28 -2.23 15.93
CA GLY A 51 -22.65 -3.64 16.08
C GLY A 51 -22.34 -4.50 14.84
N GLU A 52 -21.56 -3.99 13.90
CA GLU A 52 -21.13 -4.75 12.72
C GLU A 52 -20.00 -5.71 13.05
N THR A 53 -19.93 -6.83 12.34
CA THR A 53 -18.83 -7.78 12.40
C THR A 53 -17.92 -7.56 11.18
N ILE A 54 -16.61 -7.56 11.39
CA ILE A 54 -15.61 -7.31 10.35
C ILE A 54 -14.70 -8.52 10.24
N ASP A 55 -14.86 -9.32 9.18
CA ASP A 55 -13.99 -10.45 8.90
C ASP A 55 -12.64 -10.00 8.34
N TYR A 56 -12.67 -8.98 7.46
CA TYR A 56 -11.49 -8.44 6.79
C TYR A 56 -11.62 -6.93 6.62
N ALA A 57 -10.49 -6.24 6.72
CA ALA A 57 -10.36 -4.86 6.30
C ALA A 57 -9.38 -4.78 5.12
N LEU A 58 -9.77 -4.04 4.11
CA LEU A 58 -8.89 -3.66 3.00
C LEU A 58 -8.65 -2.16 3.10
N PHE A 59 -7.40 -1.79 3.30
CA PHE A 59 -6.94 -0.42 3.22
C PHE A 59 -6.33 -0.16 1.84
N ILE A 60 -6.74 0.94 1.18
CA ILE A 60 -6.24 1.36 -0.12
C ILE A 60 -5.77 2.80 0.01
N TYR A 61 -4.57 3.09 -0.49
CA TYR A 61 -4.09 4.46 -0.60
C TYR A 61 -4.82 5.20 -1.72
N ALA A 62 -5.18 6.45 -1.47
CA ALA A 62 -5.77 7.32 -2.50
C ALA A 62 -4.78 7.62 -3.65
N THR A 63 -3.49 7.54 -3.36
CA THR A 63 -2.37 7.71 -4.30
C THR A 63 -2.07 6.49 -5.17
N ALA A 64 -2.91 5.45 -5.12
CA ALA A 64 -2.75 4.19 -5.86
C ALA A 64 -3.65 4.13 -7.12
N PRO A 65 -3.30 4.81 -8.23
CA PRO A 65 -4.20 5.04 -9.37
C PRO A 65 -4.50 3.79 -10.20
N PHE A 66 -3.69 2.73 -10.09
CA PHE A 66 -3.82 1.52 -10.92
C PHE A 66 -4.47 0.35 -10.21
N VAL A 67 -4.99 0.55 -9.01
CA VAL A 67 -5.75 -0.46 -8.28
C VAL A 67 -7.10 -0.68 -8.96
N THR A 68 -7.43 -1.93 -9.25
CA THR A 68 -8.72 -2.32 -9.84
C THR A 68 -9.43 -3.35 -8.96
N GLY A 69 -10.76 -3.35 -8.99
CA GLY A 69 -11.57 -4.32 -8.23
C GLY A 69 -11.22 -5.77 -8.56
N ARG A 70 -10.93 -6.09 -9.85
CA ARG A 70 -10.50 -7.41 -10.27
C ARG A 70 -9.20 -7.84 -9.60
N ARG A 71 -8.21 -6.93 -9.52
CA ARG A 71 -6.92 -7.22 -8.89
C ARG A 71 -7.08 -7.38 -7.39
N LEU A 72 -7.86 -6.54 -6.75
CA LEU A 72 -8.15 -6.67 -5.32
C LEU A 72 -8.81 -8.01 -4.98
N ALA A 73 -9.80 -8.43 -5.77
CA ALA A 73 -10.46 -9.72 -5.58
C ALA A 73 -9.47 -10.89 -5.72
N ALA A 74 -8.66 -10.91 -6.78
CA ALA A 74 -7.65 -11.94 -6.98
C ALA A 74 -6.60 -11.96 -5.85
N SER A 75 -6.18 -10.79 -5.38
CA SER A 75 -5.23 -10.67 -4.26
C SER A 75 -5.83 -11.13 -2.93
N LEU A 76 -7.12 -10.87 -2.71
CA LEU A 76 -7.84 -11.38 -1.56
C LEU A 76 -7.90 -12.91 -1.57
N ASP A 77 -8.27 -13.51 -2.71
CA ASP A 77 -8.35 -14.96 -2.87
C ASP A 77 -6.98 -15.61 -2.62
N GLU A 78 -5.91 -15.03 -3.16
CA GLU A 78 -4.53 -15.47 -2.93
C GLU A 78 -4.18 -15.45 -1.43
N TRP A 79 -4.45 -14.34 -0.77
CA TRP A 79 -4.17 -14.21 0.67
C TRP A 79 -5.00 -15.19 1.52
N LEU A 80 -6.27 -15.38 1.20
CA LEU A 80 -7.14 -16.30 1.93
C LEU A 80 -6.72 -17.76 1.75
N ALA A 81 -6.15 -18.11 0.60
CA ALA A 81 -5.61 -19.44 0.30
C ALA A 81 -4.20 -19.67 0.90
N ALA A 82 -3.53 -18.61 1.38
CA ALA A 82 -2.17 -18.71 1.87
C ALA A 82 -2.02 -19.64 3.08
N ALA A 83 -0.99 -20.47 3.04
CA ALA A 83 -0.67 -21.39 4.14
C ALA A 83 -0.38 -20.61 5.43
N GLY A 84 -0.81 -21.16 6.57
CA GLY A 84 -0.59 -20.55 7.88
C GLY A 84 -1.57 -19.42 8.20
N ARG A 85 -2.50 -19.09 7.33
CA ARG A 85 -3.52 -18.05 7.51
C ARG A 85 -2.94 -16.73 8.05
N PRO A 86 -2.08 -16.06 7.30
CA PRO A 86 -1.44 -14.82 7.75
C PRO A 86 -2.50 -13.77 8.12
N GLN A 87 -2.25 -13.04 9.19
CA GLN A 87 -3.20 -12.03 9.71
C GLN A 87 -3.27 -10.79 8.81
N ARG A 88 -2.29 -10.61 7.93
CA ARG A 88 -2.21 -9.45 7.06
C ARG A 88 -1.52 -9.79 5.75
N ALA A 89 -1.82 -9.00 4.73
CA ALA A 89 -1.09 -9.01 3.48
C ALA A 89 -0.83 -7.57 3.04
N MET A 90 0.22 -7.38 2.27
CA MET A 90 0.56 -6.09 1.69
C MET A 90 0.97 -6.24 0.23
N ALA A 91 0.58 -5.27 -0.57
CA ALA A 91 1.06 -5.16 -1.94
C ALA A 91 2.55 -4.80 -1.92
N VAL A 92 3.34 -5.60 -2.62
CA VAL A 92 4.78 -5.37 -2.78
C VAL A 92 5.16 -5.43 -4.26
N THR A 93 6.26 -4.80 -4.61
CA THR A 93 6.84 -4.94 -5.94
C THR A 93 8.35 -5.06 -5.87
N SER A 94 8.97 -5.59 -6.92
CA SER A 94 10.42 -5.69 -7.00
C SER A 94 11.06 -4.33 -7.25
N PHE A 95 12.27 -4.13 -6.77
CA PHE A 95 13.07 -2.99 -7.20
C PHE A 95 13.39 -3.07 -8.69
N ALA A 96 13.36 -1.94 -9.39
CA ALA A 96 13.76 -1.86 -10.80
C ALA A 96 15.24 -2.23 -11.01
N TYR A 97 16.07 -1.93 -10.01
CA TYR A 97 17.48 -2.29 -9.95
C TYR A 97 17.79 -2.89 -8.58
N PRO A 98 18.71 -3.87 -8.50
CA PRO A 98 19.07 -4.48 -7.22
C PRO A 98 19.58 -3.43 -6.22
N PRO A 99 18.89 -3.17 -5.11
CA PRO A 99 19.31 -2.17 -4.14
C PRO A 99 20.63 -2.53 -3.45
N GLN A 100 21.00 -3.81 -3.46
CA GLN A 100 22.27 -4.29 -2.94
C GLN A 100 23.47 -3.70 -3.70
N ARG A 101 23.26 -3.20 -4.93
CA ARG A 101 24.28 -2.51 -5.74
C ARG A 101 24.19 -0.98 -5.66
N GLY A 102 23.36 -0.49 -4.73
CA GLY A 102 23.26 0.92 -4.46
C GLY A 102 24.50 1.50 -3.82
N PHE A 103 24.61 2.82 -3.81
CA PHE A 103 25.66 3.58 -3.13
C PHE A 103 25.09 4.84 -2.51
N VAL A 104 25.78 5.38 -1.54
CA VAL A 104 25.52 6.70 -0.98
C VAL A 104 26.64 7.66 -1.37
N LEU A 105 26.39 8.96 -1.25
CA LEU A 105 27.44 9.95 -1.37
C LEU A 105 27.95 10.33 0.03
N ASP A 106 29.25 10.39 0.19
CA ASP A 106 29.87 10.93 1.40
C ASP A 106 29.74 12.47 1.48
N GLN A 107 30.21 13.05 2.56
CA GLN A 107 30.18 14.51 2.77
C GLN A 107 30.95 15.31 1.71
N SER A 108 31.86 14.66 0.98
CA SER A 108 32.68 15.24 -0.10
C SER A 108 32.08 14.97 -1.49
N GLY A 109 30.91 14.28 -1.56
CA GLY A 109 30.25 13.93 -2.82
C GLY A 109 30.82 12.69 -3.52
N HIS A 110 31.66 11.90 -2.88
CA HIS A 110 32.20 10.69 -3.46
C HIS A 110 31.28 9.49 -3.23
N ILE A 111 31.30 8.54 -4.17
CA ILE A 111 30.52 7.30 -4.13
C ILE A 111 31.07 6.37 -3.05
N VAL A 112 30.19 5.94 -2.14
CA VAL A 112 30.49 4.93 -1.10
C VAL A 112 29.46 3.81 -1.18
N PRO A 113 29.84 2.60 -1.59
CA PRO A 113 28.95 1.46 -1.60
C PRO A 113 28.80 0.90 -0.16
N PRO A 114 27.57 0.77 0.37
CA PRO A 114 27.34 0.16 1.67
C PRO A 114 27.78 -1.32 1.75
N SER A 115 27.73 -2.02 0.61
CA SER A 115 28.07 -3.44 0.49
C SER A 115 29.01 -3.67 -0.68
N PRO A 116 30.32 -3.38 -0.53
CA PRO A 116 31.28 -3.49 -1.64
C PRO A 116 31.32 -4.87 -2.30
N GLU A 117 31.11 -5.93 -1.52
CA GLU A 117 31.06 -7.32 -1.99
C GLU A 117 29.91 -7.59 -2.96
N MET A 118 28.79 -6.88 -2.82
CA MET A 118 27.61 -7.03 -3.69
C MET A 118 27.80 -6.32 -5.04
N ILE A 119 28.65 -5.29 -5.10
CA ILE A 119 28.91 -4.54 -6.34
C ILE A 119 29.54 -5.43 -7.42
N ALA A 120 30.39 -6.36 -7.01
CA ALA A 120 31.06 -7.29 -7.92
C ALA A 120 30.13 -8.41 -8.44
N SER A 121 28.99 -8.64 -7.80
CA SER A 121 28.03 -9.68 -8.18
C SER A 121 27.22 -9.26 -9.40
N ARG A 122 26.89 -10.22 -10.28
CA ARG A 122 25.95 -9.97 -11.38
C ARG A 122 24.53 -9.76 -10.80
N SER A 123 23.75 -8.87 -11.40
CA SER A 123 22.39 -8.54 -10.90
C SER A 123 21.47 -9.77 -10.78
N GLN A 124 21.59 -10.71 -11.73
CA GLN A 124 20.78 -11.94 -11.73
C GLN A 124 21.19 -12.98 -10.68
N ASP A 125 22.36 -12.82 -10.06
CA ASP A 125 22.86 -13.73 -9.03
C ASP A 125 22.52 -13.22 -7.61
N LEU A 126 22.00 -11.99 -7.51
CA LEU A 126 21.58 -11.39 -6.25
C LEU A 126 20.16 -11.86 -5.88
N PRO A 127 19.88 -12.06 -4.58
CA PRO A 127 18.53 -12.39 -4.15
C PRO A 127 17.55 -11.27 -4.51
N ALA A 128 16.36 -11.65 -4.99
CA ALA A 128 15.30 -10.68 -5.28
C ALA A 128 14.91 -9.95 -4.00
N MET A 129 14.82 -8.63 -4.07
CA MET A 129 14.30 -7.79 -3.02
C MET A 129 13.04 -7.08 -3.47
N TYR A 130 12.15 -6.86 -2.51
CA TYR A 130 10.87 -6.21 -2.72
C TYR A 130 10.74 -5.02 -1.79
N HIS A 131 9.92 -4.08 -2.17
CA HIS A 131 9.52 -2.97 -1.32
C HIS A 131 8.00 -2.87 -1.25
N ASP A 132 7.49 -2.13 -0.28
CA ASP A 132 6.10 -1.74 -0.21
C ASP A 132 5.69 -1.04 -1.51
N ALA A 133 4.59 -1.47 -2.09
CA ALA A 133 4.10 -0.89 -3.34
C ALA A 133 3.27 0.39 -3.13
N GLY A 134 2.98 0.78 -1.88
CA GLY A 134 2.15 1.94 -1.57
C GLY A 134 0.74 1.85 -2.15
N GLN A 135 0.15 0.64 -2.21
CA GLN A 135 -1.11 0.44 -2.94
C GLN A 135 -2.25 0.03 -2.01
N PHE A 136 -2.14 -1.16 -1.42
CA PHE A 136 -3.19 -1.69 -0.55
C PHE A 136 -2.66 -2.73 0.44
N TYR A 137 -3.44 -2.91 1.52
CA TYR A 137 -3.14 -3.83 2.61
C TYR A 137 -4.40 -4.53 3.06
N PHE A 138 -4.32 -5.86 3.22
CA PHE A 138 -5.37 -6.65 3.84
C PHE A 138 -5.04 -6.91 5.30
N ILE A 139 -6.04 -6.86 6.15
CA ILE A 139 -5.91 -7.11 7.56
C ILE A 139 -7.10 -7.96 8.01
N ARG A 140 -6.82 -8.95 8.83
CA ARG A 140 -7.84 -9.69 9.57
C ARG A 140 -7.82 -9.17 11.01
N PRO A 141 -8.86 -8.46 11.44
CA PRO A 141 -9.01 -8.11 12.85
C PRO A 141 -9.07 -9.39 13.71
N ASP A 142 -8.73 -9.31 14.97
CA ASP A 142 -8.99 -10.39 15.91
C ASP A 142 -10.49 -10.48 16.25
N GLN A 143 -10.84 -11.42 17.16
CA GLN A 143 -12.23 -11.66 17.55
C GLN A 143 -12.90 -10.44 18.19
N ASP A 144 -12.12 -9.54 18.77
CA ASP A 144 -12.57 -8.30 19.39
C ASP A 144 -12.56 -7.12 18.40
N GLY A 145 -12.26 -7.38 17.11
CA GLY A 145 -12.12 -6.38 16.07
C GLY A 145 -10.84 -5.53 16.20
N ILE A 146 -9.89 -5.97 17.02
CA ILE A 146 -8.65 -5.25 17.26
C ILE A 146 -7.64 -5.65 16.18
N ILE A 147 -7.00 -4.66 15.59
CA ILE A 147 -5.83 -4.87 14.75
C ILE A 147 -4.61 -4.92 15.66
N GLN A 148 -3.91 -6.04 15.64
CA GLN A 148 -2.64 -6.15 16.39
C GLN A 148 -1.68 -5.03 15.99
N ASP A 149 -1.07 -4.40 16.98
CA ASP A 149 -0.12 -3.30 16.78
C ASP A 149 1.26 -3.80 16.31
N LEU A 150 1.28 -4.44 15.14
CA LEU A 150 2.48 -4.90 14.46
C LEU A 150 2.67 -4.11 13.16
N PRO A 151 3.90 -3.81 12.76
CA PRO A 151 4.16 -3.15 11.47
C PRO A 151 3.69 -4.03 10.31
N PHE A 152 3.39 -3.43 9.16
CA PHE A 152 3.07 -4.21 7.95
C PHE A 152 4.28 -5.02 7.47
N ILE A 153 5.47 -4.46 7.50
CA ILE A 153 6.71 -5.21 7.21
C ILE A 153 7.04 -6.08 8.43
N HIS A 154 6.56 -7.32 8.38
CA HIS A 154 6.69 -8.29 9.47
C HIS A 154 6.77 -9.71 8.89
N PRO A 155 7.52 -10.65 9.49
CA PRO A 155 7.65 -12.03 8.99
C PRO A 155 6.33 -12.79 8.79
N GLN A 156 5.24 -12.37 9.44
CA GLN A 156 3.90 -12.95 9.30
C GLN A 156 3.01 -12.21 8.30
N THR A 157 3.54 -11.26 7.54
CA THR A 157 2.80 -10.56 6.49
C THR A 157 2.94 -11.31 5.17
N TRP A 158 1.83 -11.61 4.53
CA TRP A 158 1.81 -12.21 3.21
C TRP A 158 2.11 -11.15 2.14
N PRO A 159 3.11 -11.35 1.28
CA PRO A 159 3.37 -10.43 0.17
C PRO A 159 2.45 -10.72 -1.00
N VAL A 160 1.68 -9.75 -1.44
CA VAL A 160 0.99 -9.77 -2.73
C VAL A 160 1.90 -9.10 -3.75
N ILE A 161 2.52 -9.89 -4.61
CA ILE A 161 3.53 -9.39 -5.55
C ILE A 161 2.85 -8.79 -6.77
N LEU A 162 3.00 -7.49 -6.95
CA LEU A 162 2.50 -6.76 -8.12
C LEU A 162 3.60 -6.60 -9.18
N PRO A 163 3.25 -6.71 -10.47
CA PRO A 163 4.14 -6.32 -11.54
C PRO A 163 4.55 -4.85 -11.42
N HIS A 164 5.81 -4.54 -11.58
CA HIS A 164 6.36 -3.20 -11.40
C HIS A 164 5.66 -2.12 -12.24
N TYR A 165 5.22 -2.46 -13.45
CA TYR A 165 4.49 -1.53 -14.35
C TYR A 165 3.05 -1.23 -13.91
N LEU A 166 2.58 -1.81 -12.81
CA LEU A 166 1.25 -1.57 -12.22
C LEU A 166 1.35 -0.83 -10.87
N VAL A 167 2.54 -0.36 -10.54
CA VAL A 167 2.80 0.28 -9.25
C VAL A 167 3.29 1.71 -9.51
N GLN A 168 2.55 2.68 -9.01
CA GLN A 168 2.94 4.06 -8.88
C GLN A 168 2.26 4.60 -7.62
N ASP A 169 3.05 5.08 -6.70
CA ASP A 169 2.61 5.94 -5.60
C ASP A 169 2.83 7.38 -6.01
N ILE A 170 1.87 8.26 -5.77
CA ILE A 170 1.90 9.65 -6.22
C ILE A 170 2.17 10.55 -5.02
N ASP A 171 3.42 10.93 -4.86
CA ASP A 171 3.87 11.84 -3.80
C ASP A 171 4.21 13.24 -4.35
N ASP A 172 4.59 13.33 -5.62
CA ASP A 172 4.99 14.58 -6.25
C ASP A 172 4.53 14.69 -7.72
N GLU A 173 4.85 15.81 -8.36
CA GLU A 173 4.48 16.08 -9.76
C GLU A 173 5.15 15.14 -10.75
N ASP A 174 6.38 14.70 -10.48
CA ASP A 174 7.08 13.74 -11.34
C ASP A 174 6.39 12.37 -11.31
N ASP A 175 5.87 11.96 -10.15
CA ASP A 175 5.08 10.75 -10.00
C ASP A 175 3.76 10.85 -10.74
N TRP A 176 3.11 12.02 -10.71
CA TRP A 176 1.89 12.28 -11.46
C TRP A 176 2.12 12.12 -12.98
N ILE A 177 3.17 12.75 -13.52
CA ILE A 177 3.54 12.65 -14.93
C ILE A 177 3.78 11.19 -15.33
N ARG A 178 4.48 10.42 -14.49
CA ARG A 178 4.69 8.98 -14.72
C ARG A 178 3.38 8.21 -14.69
N ALA A 179 2.51 8.49 -13.71
CA ALA A 179 1.21 7.84 -13.59
C ALA A 179 0.36 8.09 -14.84
N GLU A 180 0.31 9.31 -15.37
CA GLU A 180 -0.41 9.63 -16.61
C GLU A 180 0.12 8.83 -17.80
N ALA A 181 1.43 8.78 -17.99
CA ALA A 181 2.05 8.01 -19.07
C ALA A 181 1.75 6.50 -18.96
N MET A 182 1.84 5.96 -17.74
CA MET A 182 1.51 4.56 -17.46
C MET A 182 0.02 4.27 -17.72
N PHE A 183 -0.87 5.16 -17.30
CA PHE A 183 -2.30 5.03 -17.52
C PHE A 183 -2.66 4.98 -19.02
N GLN A 184 -2.08 5.87 -19.83
CA GLN A 184 -2.26 5.85 -21.27
C GLN A 184 -1.81 4.53 -21.90
N TYR A 185 -0.68 4.00 -21.47
CA TYR A 185 -0.19 2.71 -21.94
C TYR A 185 -1.10 1.54 -21.53
N LEU A 186 -1.59 1.54 -20.29
CA LEU A 186 -2.46 0.47 -19.78
C LEU A 186 -3.81 0.46 -20.51
N ARG A 187 -4.39 1.62 -20.77
CA ARG A 187 -5.65 1.72 -21.53
C ARG A 187 -5.57 1.11 -22.92
N GLN A 188 -4.44 1.27 -23.60
CA GLN A 188 -4.25 0.70 -24.95
C GLN A 188 -4.14 -0.83 -24.95
N ARG A 189 -3.93 -1.47 -23.81
CA ARG A 189 -3.80 -2.93 -23.68
C ARG A 189 -5.08 -3.61 -23.20
N GLU A 190 -6.03 -2.85 -22.70
CA GLU A 190 -7.36 -3.36 -22.29
C GLU A 190 -8.39 -3.29 -23.43
N GLU A 191 -8.07 -2.60 -24.51
CA GLU A 191 -8.81 -2.60 -25.79
C GLU A 191 -8.31 -3.73 -26.73
#